data_e1c5e37acbce1566f2c167339404e41a
#
_entry.id   e1c5e37acbce1566f2c167339404e41a
#
_cell.length_a   1.000
_cell.length_b   1.000
_cell.length_c   1.000
_cell.angle_alpha   90.00
_cell.angle_beta   90.00
_cell.angle_gamma   90.00
#
_symmetry.space_group_name_H-M   'P 1'
#
loop_
_entity.id
_entity.type
_entity.pdbx_description
1 polymer ?
#
loop_
_entity_poly.entity_id
_entity_poly.type
_entity_poly.pdbx_seq_one_letter_code
_entity_poly.pdbx_strand_id
1 'polypeptide(L)'
;YLGNIMQVYLVGGAVRDRLLGRPIKDKDFVVVGATVAEMIAAGFQQVGADFPVFLHPTSHEEYALARTERKQGRGYQGFSVHASPEVTLLEDLQRRDLTVNAMAIEVTSLTDDTPISGEVVDYYGGLSDIKSKTLRHVSSAFNEDPLRVLRTARFYGRYYDLGFTIADETLALMRQLVSSGELSHLSSERIWQESSR
;
A
#
# COMPACT_ATOMS: atom_id res chain seq x y z
N TYR A 1 21.26 1.88 -17.01
CA TYR A 1 21.42 0.42 -17.09
C TYR A 1 20.85 -0.21 -15.79
N LEU A 2 19.52 -0.26 -15.68
CA LEU A 2 18.84 -1.07 -14.65
C LEU A 2 18.46 -2.44 -15.24
N GLY A 3 19.41 -3.04 -15.93
CA GLY A 3 19.23 -4.32 -16.60
C GLY A 3 19.26 -5.48 -15.60
N ASN A 4 18.21 -6.24 -15.57
CA ASN A 4 18.09 -7.64 -15.16
C ASN A 4 17.90 -8.01 -13.66
N ILE A 5 17.87 -7.09 -12.69
CA ILE A 5 17.68 -7.48 -11.28
C ILE A 5 16.52 -6.76 -10.63
N MET A 6 16.16 -5.58 -11.10
CA MET A 6 15.11 -4.73 -10.51
C MET A 6 13.78 -4.88 -11.23
N GLN A 7 12.73 -5.19 -10.50
CA GLN A 7 11.35 -5.19 -10.99
C GLN A 7 10.59 -4.04 -10.35
N VAL A 8 9.80 -3.34 -11.16
CA VAL A 8 8.98 -2.20 -10.71
C VAL A 8 7.51 -2.51 -10.92
N TYR A 9 6.71 -2.20 -9.91
CA TYR A 9 5.28 -2.44 -9.92
C TYR A 9 4.52 -1.17 -9.54
N LEU A 10 3.51 -0.81 -10.33
CA LEU A 10 2.46 0.10 -9.89
C LEU A 10 1.59 -0.64 -8.88
N VAL A 11 1.28 -0.02 -7.73
CA VAL A 11 0.58 -0.70 -6.63
C VAL A 11 -0.55 0.15 -6.04
N GLY A 12 -1.37 -0.49 -5.23
CA GLY A 12 -2.31 0.18 -4.34
C GLY A 12 -3.47 0.87 -5.02
N GLY A 13 -3.71 2.13 -4.64
CA GLY A 13 -4.87 2.90 -5.06
C GLY A 13 -5.00 3.09 -6.56
N ALA A 14 -3.89 3.25 -7.28
CA ALA A 14 -3.87 3.40 -8.73
C ALA A 14 -4.39 2.15 -9.45
N VAL A 15 -4.00 0.96 -9.00
CA VAL A 15 -4.49 -0.32 -9.56
C VAL A 15 -5.98 -0.48 -9.28
N ARG A 16 -6.40 -0.25 -8.03
CA ARG A 16 -7.82 -0.28 -7.64
C ARG A 16 -8.66 0.69 -8.48
N ASP A 17 -8.24 1.94 -8.59
CA ASP A 17 -9.01 2.98 -9.27
C ASP A 17 -9.11 2.70 -10.77
N ARG A 18 -8.05 2.16 -11.39
CA ARG A 18 -8.12 1.65 -12.76
C ARG A 18 -9.20 0.57 -12.92
N LEU A 19 -9.23 -0.40 -12.03
CA LEU A 19 -10.20 -1.51 -12.08
C LEU A 19 -11.65 -1.04 -11.84
N LEU A 20 -11.82 0.05 -11.09
CA LEU A 20 -13.12 0.69 -10.86
C LEU A 20 -13.50 1.70 -11.95
N GLY A 21 -12.67 1.88 -12.98
CA GLY A 21 -12.91 2.88 -14.04
C GLY A 21 -12.84 4.32 -13.55
N ARG A 22 -12.11 4.58 -12.45
CA ARG A 22 -11.96 5.91 -11.85
C ARG A 22 -10.66 6.57 -12.33
N PRO A 23 -10.60 7.91 -12.35
CA PRO A 23 -9.36 8.62 -12.64
C PRO A 23 -8.27 8.26 -11.63
N ILE A 24 -7.07 7.96 -12.12
CA ILE A 24 -5.89 7.75 -11.30
C ILE A 24 -5.31 9.13 -10.97
N LYS A 25 -5.25 9.45 -9.68
CA LYS A 25 -4.70 10.73 -9.21
C LYS A 25 -3.22 10.61 -8.84
N ASP A 26 -2.92 9.63 -8.00
CA ASP A 26 -1.58 9.39 -7.47
C ASP A 26 -1.13 8.00 -7.88
N LYS A 27 0.13 7.87 -8.26
CA LYS A 27 0.74 6.60 -8.61
C LYS A 27 1.84 6.31 -7.61
N ASP A 28 1.73 5.18 -6.95
CA ASP A 28 2.74 4.63 -6.06
C ASP A 28 3.39 3.42 -6.71
N PHE A 29 4.72 3.34 -6.63
CA PHE A 29 5.48 2.23 -7.20
C PHE A 29 6.25 1.50 -6.11
N VAL A 30 6.34 0.18 -6.25
CA VAL A 30 7.18 -0.70 -5.45
C VAL A 30 8.31 -1.24 -6.33
N VAL A 31 9.52 -1.16 -5.81
CA VAL A 31 10.73 -1.69 -6.46
C VAL A 31 11.19 -2.94 -5.71
N VAL A 32 11.29 -4.04 -6.42
CA VAL A 32 11.76 -5.34 -5.92
C VAL A 32 13.15 -5.61 -6.49
N GLY A 33 14.06 -6.11 -5.66
CA GLY A 33 15.40 -6.51 -6.09
C GLY A 33 16.42 -5.38 -6.17
N ALA A 34 16.16 -4.22 -5.56
CA ALA A 34 17.10 -3.11 -5.54
C ALA A 34 17.52 -2.69 -4.13
N THR A 35 18.68 -2.08 -4.04
CA THR A 35 19.22 -1.41 -2.85
C THR A 35 19.01 0.10 -2.91
N VAL A 36 19.10 0.77 -1.76
CA VAL A 36 19.10 2.24 -1.67
C VAL A 36 20.19 2.84 -2.57
N ALA A 37 21.39 2.26 -2.55
CA ALA A 37 22.52 2.74 -3.35
C ALA A 37 22.25 2.66 -4.87
N GLU A 38 21.60 1.59 -5.32
CA GLU A 38 21.22 1.43 -6.73
C GLU A 38 20.16 2.45 -7.15
N MET A 39 19.17 2.74 -6.28
CA MET A 39 18.16 3.77 -6.54
C MET A 39 18.80 5.16 -6.68
N ILE A 40 19.70 5.52 -5.76
CA ILE A 40 20.43 6.80 -5.82
C ILE A 40 21.32 6.87 -7.07
N ALA A 41 22.03 5.80 -7.41
CA ALA A 41 22.85 5.73 -8.62
C ALA A 41 22.01 5.87 -9.91
N ALA A 42 20.76 5.46 -9.88
CA ALA A 42 19.81 5.63 -10.97
C ALA A 42 19.19 7.05 -11.05
N GLY A 43 19.59 7.96 -10.15
CA GLY A 43 19.14 9.36 -10.14
C GLY A 43 17.91 9.62 -9.30
N PHE A 44 17.37 8.64 -8.58
CA PHE A 44 16.25 8.85 -7.68
C PHE A 44 16.66 9.62 -6.43
N GLN A 45 15.81 10.49 -5.95
CA GLN A 45 16.03 11.27 -4.74
C GLN A 45 15.37 10.59 -3.54
N GLN A 46 16.16 10.15 -2.56
CA GLN A 46 15.61 9.61 -1.33
C GLN A 46 14.89 10.69 -0.53
N VAL A 47 13.66 10.38 -0.08
CA VAL A 47 12.85 11.22 0.80
C VAL A 47 12.42 10.40 2.02
N GLY A 48 12.37 11.04 3.19
CA GLY A 48 12.08 10.36 4.47
C GLY A 48 13.32 9.69 5.08
N ALA A 49 13.45 9.82 6.39
CA ALA A 49 14.59 9.26 7.14
C ALA A 49 14.36 7.79 7.52
N ASP A 50 13.11 7.41 7.74
CA ASP A 50 12.77 6.12 8.34
C ASP A 50 12.40 5.04 7.31
N PHE A 51 12.08 5.43 6.08
CA PHE A 51 11.65 4.51 5.02
C PHE A 51 12.38 4.78 3.71
N PRO A 52 12.78 3.74 2.98
CA PRO A 52 13.41 3.89 1.67
C PRO A 52 12.37 4.23 0.59
N VAL A 53 11.89 5.47 0.62
CA VAL A 53 11.02 6.07 -0.39
C VAL A 53 11.85 7.04 -1.22
N PHE A 54 11.61 7.07 -2.51
CA PHE A 54 12.37 7.85 -3.49
C PHE A 54 11.41 8.59 -4.42
N LEU A 55 11.82 9.77 -4.86
CA LEU A 55 11.13 10.49 -5.93
C LEU A 55 11.84 10.22 -7.26
N HIS A 56 11.04 9.94 -8.27
CA HIS A 56 11.54 9.79 -9.64
C HIS A 56 12.14 11.11 -10.13
N PRO A 57 13.31 11.10 -10.81
CA PRO A 57 14.02 12.33 -11.15
C PRO A 57 13.25 13.29 -12.07
N THR A 58 12.31 12.80 -12.85
CA THR A 58 11.55 13.60 -13.82
C THR A 58 10.08 13.76 -13.39
N SER A 59 9.38 12.65 -13.11
CA SER A 59 7.93 12.70 -12.80
C SER A 59 7.63 13.08 -11.35
N HIS A 60 8.62 12.97 -10.45
CA HIS A 60 8.46 13.14 -9.00
C HIS A 60 7.46 12.18 -8.34
N GLU A 61 7.06 11.13 -9.04
CA GLU A 61 6.23 10.06 -8.48
C GLU A 61 7.03 9.27 -7.42
N GLU A 62 6.30 8.71 -6.44
CA GLU A 62 6.90 8.00 -5.32
C GLU A 62 7.20 6.53 -5.65
N TYR A 63 8.44 6.14 -5.39
CA TYR A 63 8.95 4.77 -5.51
C TYR A 63 9.44 4.29 -4.15
N ALA A 64 8.91 3.18 -3.66
CA ALA A 64 9.36 2.57 -2.41
C ALA A 64 10.02 1.22 -2.68
N LEU A 65 11.11 0.92 -1.97
CA LEU A 65 11.63 -0.45 -1.97
C LEU A 65 10.64 -1.40 -1.30
N ALA A 66 10.51 -2.60 -1.85
CA ALA A 66 9.71 -3.65 -1.23
C ALA A 66 10.19 -3.89 0.21
N ARG A 67 9.25 -3.96 1.14
CA ARG A 67 9.56 -4.02 2.57
C ARG A 67 8.60 -4.90 3.35
N THR A 68 9.08 -5.42 4.45
CA THR A 68 8.28 -6.00 5.53
C THR A 68 8.20 -5.01 6.69
N GLU A 69 7.12 -5.06 7.44
CA GLU A 69 6.91 -4.26 8.64
C GLU A 69 6.57 -5.21 9.79
N ARG A 70 7.16 -4.97 10.97
CA ARG A 70 6.84 -5.70 12.19
C ARG A 70 6.56 -4.72 13.31
N LYS A 71 5.49 -4.96 14.05
CA LYS A 71 5.18 -4.19 15.26
C LYS A 71 6.18 -4.53 16.37
N GLN A 72 6.83 -3.52 16.94
CA GLN A 72 7.77 -3.65 18.07
C GLN A 72 7.32 -2.78 19.27
N GLY A 73 6.05 -2.83 19.66
CA GLY A 73 5.53 -2.01 20.76
C GLY A 73 4.13 -1.46 20.49
N ARG A 74 3.71 -0.49 21.30
CA ARG A 74 2.42 0.17 21.15
C ARG A 74 2.55 1.48 20.36
N GLY A 75 1.59 1.76 19.48
CA GLY A 75 1.57 2.97 18.65
C GLY A 75 2.50 2.91 17.44
N TYR A 76 2.64 4.05 16.74
CA TYR A 76 3.38 4.14 15.47
C TYR A 76 4.91 4.01 15.62
N GLN A 77 5.47 4.43 16.74
CA GLN A 77 6.91 4.29 17.00
C GLN A 77 7.37 2.84 17.22
N GLY A 78 6.41 1.91 17.18
CA GLY A 78 6.66 0.50 17.39
C GLY A 78 6.84 -0.34 16.12
N PHE A 79 7.05 0.26 14.92
CA PHE A 79 7.30 -0.50 13.70
C PHE A 79 8.78 -0.60 13.39
N SER A 80 9.23 -1.83 13.16
CA SER A 80 10.51 -2.12 12.50
C SER A 80 10.25 -2.36 11.03
N VAL A 81 10.93 -1.62 10.18
CA VAL A 81 10.86 -1.76 8.72
C VAL A 81 12.12 -2.44 8.25
N HIS A 82 11.96 -3.49 7.45
CA HIS A 82 13.05 -4.19 6.79
C HIS A 82 12.85 -4.13 5.28
N ALA A 83 13.77 -3.44 4.60
CA ALA A 83 13.84 -3.38 3.15
C ALA A 83 15.17 -3.96 2.70
N SER A 84 15.12 -4.97 1.85
CA SER A 84 16.30 -5.57 1.20
C SER A 84 15.92 -6.08 -0.19
N PRO A 85 16.89 -6.32 -1.09
CA PRO A 85 16.61 -6.89 -2.41
C PRO A 85 15.92 -8.25 -2.37
N GLU A 86 15.98 -8.94 -1.24
CA GLU A 86 15.37 -10.27 -1.04
C GLU A 86 13.88 -10.20 -0.70
N VAL A 87 13.37 -9.04 -0.28
CA VAL A 87 11.95 -8.87 0.03
C VAL A 87 11.14 -8.94 -1.26
N THR A 88 10.20 -9.86 -1.29
CA THR A 88 9.37 -10.13 -2.46
C THR A 88 8.17 -9.18 -2.56
N LEU A 89 7.57 -9.06 -3.75
CA LEU A 89 6.31 -8.35 -3.94
C LEU A 89 5.19 -8.93 -3.06
N LEU A 90 5.13 -10.25 -2.94
CA LEU A 90 4.14 -10.96 -2.12
C LEU A 90 4.22 -10.50 -0.66
N GLU A 91 5.42 -10.40 -0.09
CA GLU A 91 5.64 -9.94 1.29
C GLU A 91 5.27 -8.47 1.47
N ASP A 92 5.61 -7.62 0.50
CA ASP A 92 5.22 -6.20 0.55
C ASP A 92 3.71 -6.02 0.49
N LEU A 93 3.01 -6.76 -0.37
CA LEU A 93 1.56 -6.69 -0.48
C LEU A 93 0.85 -7.27 0.75
N GLN A 94 1.44 -8.28 1.40
CA GLN A 94 0.86 -8.93 2.59
C GLN A 94 0.68 -7.97 3.78
N ARG A 95 1.57 -7.01 3.96
CA ARG A 95 1.50 -6.03 5.06
C ARG A 95 0.47 -4.92 4.85
N ARG A 96 -0.18 -4.84 3.69
CA ARG A 96 -1.14 -3.78 3.36
C ARG A 96 -2.47 -3.97 4.09
N ASP A 97 -3.29 -2.93 4.07
CA ASP A 97 -4.56 -2.88 4.81
C ASP A 97 -5.66 -3.76 4.18
N LEU A 98 -6.06 -3.45 2.94
CA LEU A 98 -7.18 -4.09 2.25
C LEU A 98 -6.74 -4.79 0.97
N THR A 99 -7.41 -5.88 0.62
CA THR A 99 -7.12 -6.67 -0.60
C THR A 99 -7.19 -5.82 -1.86
N VAL A 100 -8.16 -4.90 -1.94
CA VAL A 100 -8.33 -3.97 -3.07
C VAL A 100 -7.18 -2.97 -3.22
N ASN A 101 -6.36 -2.79 -2.18
CA ASN A 101 -5.15 -1.97 -2.19
C ASN A 101 -3.87 -2.81 -2.24
N ALA A 102 -3.98 -4.13 -2.34
CA ALA A 102 -2.86 -5.09 -2.33
C ALA A 102 -2.72 -5.81 -3.66
N MET A 103 -2.93 -5.11 -4.75
CA MET A 103 -2.71 -5.57 -6.12
C MET A 103 -1.61 -4.76 -6.78
N ALA A 104 -0.96 -5.33 -7.79
CA ALA A 104 0.15 -4.72 -8.49
C ALA A 104 0.03 -4.94 -10.01
N ILE A 105 0.67 -4.07 -10.78
CA ILE A 105 0.87 -4.23 -12.22
C ILE A 105 2.34 -3.99 -12.51
N GLU A 106 3.02 -4.93 -13.16
CA GLU A 106 4.42 -4.76 -13.54
C GLU A 106 4.57 -3.63 -14.56
N VAL A 107 5.56 -2.78 -14.34
CA VAL A 107 5.88 -1.65 -15.21
C VAL A 107 7.13 -1.99 -16.01
N THR A 108 6.97 -2.13 -17.32
CA THR A 108 8.07 -2.50 -18.23
C THR A 108 8.90 -1.31 -18.72
N SER A 109 8.41 -0.09 -18.49
CA SER A 109 9.07 1.15 -18.87
C SER A 109 8.82 2.23 -17.82
N LEU A 110 9.84 2.98 -17.46
CA LEU A 110 9.81 4.09 -16.49
C LEU A 110 9.61 5.46 -17.19
N THR A 111 9.00 5.49 -18.36
CA THR A 111 8.71 6.75 -19.05
C THR A 111 7.38 7.32 -18.58
N ASP A 112 7.27 8.64 -18.51
CA ASP A 112 6.10 9.39 -18.02
C ASP A 112 4.78 9.05 -18.74
N ASP A 113 4.88 8.54 -19.97
CA ASP A 113 3.74 8.17 -20.84
C ASP A 113 3.43 6.67 -20.83
N THR A 114 3.94 5.90 -19.88
CA THR A 114 3.69 4.45 -19.87
C THR A 114 2.21 4.19 -19.62
N PRO A 115 1.46 3.66 -20.61
CA PRO A 115 0.09 3.26 -20.36
C PRO A 115 0.12 2.19 -19.27
N ILE A 116 -0.73 2.37 -18.26
CA ILE A 116 -0.94 1.36 -17.21
C ILE A 116 -1.68 0.19 -17.86
N SER A 117 -0.99 -0.54 -18.72
CA SER A 117 -1.48 -1.72 -19.40
C SER A 117 -0.64 -2.90 -18.96
N GLY A 118 -1.23 -3.84 -18.31
CA GLY A 118 -0.54 -5.04 -17.84
C GLY A 118 -1.50 -5.94 -17.10
N GLU A 119 -1.08 -7.17 -16.92
CA GLU A 119 -1.80 -8.14 -16.12
C GLU A 119 -1.70 -7.74 -14.63
N VAL A 120 -2.81 -7.85 -13.92
CA VAL A 120 -2.86 -7.57 -12.49
C VAL A 120 -2.29 -8.75 -11.73
N VAL A 121 -1.26 -8.49 -10.93
CA VAL A 121 -0.74 -9.45 -9.95
C VAL A 121 -1.59 -9.34 -8.69
N ASP A 122 -2.30 -10.41 -8.36
CA ASP A 122 -3.26 -10.46 -7.26
C ASP A 122 -3.06 -11.72 -6.41
N TYR A 123 -2.28 -11.61 -5.35
CA TYR A 123 -2.01 -12.72 -4.42
C TYR A 123 -3.10 -12.90 -3.35
N TYR A 124 -3.89 -11.86 -3.06
CA TYR A 124 -4.77 -11.81 -1.88
C TYR A 124 -6.26 -11.69 -2.22
N GLY A 125 -6.63 -11.82 -3.49
CA GLY A 125 -8.02 -11.85 -3.95
C GLY A 125 -8.66 -10.47 -4.12
N GLY A 126 -7.87 -9.43 -4.37
CA GLY A 126 -8.35 -8.06 -4.61
C GLY A 126 -9.26 -7.95 -5.82
N LEU A 127 -8.99 -8.68 -6.92
CA LEU A 127 -9.87 -8.71 -8.10
C LEU A 127 -11.25 -9.26 -7.77
N SER A 128 -11.31 -10.34 -6.98
CA SER A 128 -12.57 -10.92 -6.51
C SER A 128 -13.33 -9.94 -5.62
N ASP A 129 -12.63 -9.28 -4.71
CA ASP A 129 -13.22 -8.30 -3.79
C ASP A 129 -13.68 -7.02 -4.50
N ILE A 130 -12.98 -6.57 -5.56
CA ILE A 130 -13.48 -5.49 -6.45
C ILE A 130 -14.81 -5.91 -7.10
N LYS A 131 -14.85 -7.11 -7.65
CA LYS A 131 -16.06 -7.63 -8.32
C LYS A 131 -17.24 -7.79 -7.37
N SER A 132 -17.00 -8.29 -6.16
CA SER A 132 -18.02 -8.46 -5.12
C SER A 132 -18.27 -7.19 -4.32
N LYS A 133 -17.54 -6.11 -4.59
CA LYS A 133 -17.64 -4.83 -3.88
C LYS A 133 -17.44 -4.98 -2.36
N THR A 134 -16.36 -5.67 -2.00
CA THR A 134 -16.06 -6.03 -0.62
C THR A 134 -14.75 -5.37 -0.17
N LEU A 135 -14.77 -4.74 0.99
CA LEU A 135 -13.58 -4.27 1.69
C LEU A 135 -13.15 -5.34 2.68
N ARG A 136 -12.03 -5.99 2.41
CA ARG A 136 -11.49 -7.09 3.19
C ARG A 136 -10.05 -6.83 3.56
N HIS A 137 -9.65 -7.10 4.81
CA HIS A 137 -8.26 -7.05 5.23
C HIS A 137 -7.42 -8.14 4.55
N VAL A 138 -6.14 -7.83 4.32
CA VAL A 138 -5.23 -8.75 3.61
C VAL A 138 -4.80 -9.91 4.49
N SER A 139 -4.36 -9.61 5.72
CA SER A 139 -3.76 -10.60 6.63
C SER A 139 -3.87 -10.14 8.09
N SER A 140 -3.35 -10.95 9.02
CA SER A 140 -3.23 -10.58 10.43
C SER A 140 -2.41 -9.31 10.68
N ALA A 141 -1.59 -8.87 9.74
CA ALA A 141 -0.87 -7.60 9.78
C ALA A 141 -1.81 -6.38 9.90
N PHE A 142 -3.09 -6.55 9.58
CA PHE A 142 -4.11 -5.52 9.81
C PHE A 142 -4.16 -5.06 11.28
N ASN A 143 -3.94 -5.97 12.22
CA ASN A 143 -3.93 -5.70 13.66
C ASN A 143 -2.75 -4.85 14.13
N GLU A 144 -1.71 -4.74 13.34
CA GLU A 144 -0.46 -4.10 13.75
C GLU A 144 -0.58 -2.56 13.74
N ASP A 145 -1.50 -2.00 12.95
CA ASP A 145 -1.73 -0.56 12.88
C ASP A 145 -3.22 -0.21 13.06
N PRO A 146 -3.61 0.31 14.24
CA PRO A 146 -5.00 0.70 14.52
C PRO A 146 -5.55 1.76 13.57
N LEU A 147 -4.70 2.55 12.89
CA LEU A 147 -5.12 3.53 11.88
C LEU A 147 -5.88 2.85 10.73
N ARG A 148 -5.64 1.58 10.47
CA ARG A 148 -6.31 0.81 9.42
C ARG A 148 -7.82 0.69 9.65
N VAL A 149 -8.29 0.79 10.89
CA VAL A 149 -9.72 0.89 11.21
C VAL A 149 -10.31 2.16 10.61
N LEU A 150 -9.67 3.31 10.85
CA LEU A 150 -10.10 4.60 10.30
C LEU A 150 -9.99 4.63 8.77
N ARG A 151 -8.90 4.08 8.22
CA ARG A 151 -8.72 3.95 6.77
C ARG A 151 -9.83 3.13 6.14
N THR A 152 -10.18 2.00 6.72
CA THR A 152 -11.28 1.13 6.23
C THR A 152 -12.62 1.85 6.29
N ALA A 153 -12.91 2.56 7.38
CA ALA A 153 -14.12 3.37 7.51
C ALA A 153 -14.20 4.48 6.44
N ARG A 154 -13.06 5.16 6.17
CA ARG A 154 -12.99 6.17 5.10
C ARG A 154 -13.22 5.56 3.71
N PHE A 155 -12.60 4.43 3.41
CA PHE A 155 -12.85 3.73 2.14
C PHE A 155 -14.31 3.27 2.03
N TYR A 156 -14.90 2.78 3.11
CA TYR A 156 -16.30 2.42 3.13
C TYR A 156 -17.20 3.63 2.80
N GLY A 157 -16.97 4.77 3.44
CA GLY A 157 -17.69 6.01 3.12
C GLY A 157 -17.51 6.44 1.66
N ARG A 158 -16.26 6.39 1.15
CA ARG A 158 -15.93 6.79 -0.23
C ARG A 158 -16.59 5.90 -1.29
N TYR A 159 -16.76 4.62 -1.01
CA TYR A 159 -17.28 3.63 -1.97
C TYR A 159 -18.69 3.14 -1.64
N TYR A 160 -19.33 3.76 -0.66
CA TYR A 160 -20.71 3.41 -0.25
C TYR A 160 -21.68 3.46 -1.42
N ASP A 161 -21.68 4.54 -2.19
CA ASP A 161 -22.55 4.74 -3.35
C ASP A 161 -22.27 3.76 -4.49
N LEU A 162 -21.08 3.15 -4.50
CA LEU A 162 -20.75 2.07 -5.44
C LEU A 162 -21.26 0.70 -4.97
N GLY A 163 -21.85 0.62 -3.77
CA GLY A 163 -22.38 -0.59 -3.18
C GLY A 163 -21.35 -1.46 -2.46
N PHE A 164 -20.21 -0.88 -2.05
CA PHE A 164 -19.21 -1.61 -1.26
C PHE A 164 -19.71 -1.86 0.15
N THR A 165 -19.37 -3.03 0.69
CA THR A 165 -19.59 -3.45 2.07
C THR A 165 -18.26 -3.89 2.71
N ILE A 166 -18.21 -3.91 4.04
CA ILE A 166 -17.05 -4.44 4.77
C ILE A 166 -17.31 -5.94 5.01
N ALA A 167 -16.31 -6.78 4.73
CA ALA A 167 -16.39 -8.21 5.02
C ALA A 167 -16.63 -8.45 6.52
N ASP A 168 -17.45 -9.45 6.85
CA ASP A 168 -17.84 -9.73 8.25
C ASP A 168 -16.65 -9.97 9.16
N GLU A 169 -15.64 -10.74 8.69
CA GLU A 169 -14.42 -11.01 9.42
C GLU A 169 -13.58 -9.75 9.64
N THR A 170 -13.57 -8.83 8.68
CA THR A 170 -12.87 -7.54 8.79
C THR A 170 -13.59 -6.62 9.78
N LEU A 171 -14.90 -6.57 9.72
CA LEU A 171 -15.70 -5.79 10.66
C LEU A 171 -15.55 -6.30 12.10
N ALA A 172 -15.51 -7.63 12.30
CA ALA A 172 -15.26 -8.23 13.60
C ALA A 172 -13.87 -7.83 14.14
N LEU A 173 -12.84 -7.86 13.27
CA LEU A 173 -11.48 -7.45 13.61
C LEU A 173 -11.39 -5.96 13.97
N MET A 174 -12.07 -5.09 13.22
CA MET A 174 -12.16 -3.66 13.52
C MET A 174 -12.80 -3.42 14.90
N ARG A 175 -13.89 -4.11 15.21
CA ARG A 175 -14.56 -4.02 16.53
C ARG A 175 -13.63 -4.46 17.66
N GLN A 176 -12.88 -5.53 17.45
CA GLN A 176 -11.89 -6.00 18.43
C GLN A 176 -10.81 -4.96 18.69
N LEU A 177 -10.26 -4.32 17.65
CA LEU A 177 -9.25 -3.28 17.78
C LEU A 177 -9.80 -2.03 18.51
N VAL A 178 -11.05 -1.64 18.24
CA VAL A 178 -11.71 -0.55 18.98
C VAL A 178 -11.88 -0.92 20.45
N SER A 179 -12.37 -2.11 20.75
CA SER A 179 -12.63 -2.57 22.11
C SER A 179 -11.36 -2.75 22.94
N SER A 180 -10.25 -3.07 22.31
CA SER A 180 -8.95 -3.21 22.99
C SER A 180 -8.31 -1.87 23.41
N GLY A 181 -8.88 -0.73 22.96
CA GLY A 181 -8.34 0.60 23.24
C GLY A 181 -7.12 0.98 22.42
N GLU A 182 -6.73 0.19 21.43
CA GLU A 182 -5.54 0.45 20.58
C GLU A 182 -5.64 1.78 19.81
N LEU A 183 -6.85 2.23 19.45
CA LEU A 183 -7.05 3.50 18.75
C LEU A 183 -6.66 4.71 19.61
N SER A 184 -6.72 4.62 20.92
CA SER A 184 -6.32 5.70 21.83
C SER A 184 -4.82 6.00 21.80
N HIS A 185 -4.01 5.10 21.26
CA HIS A 185 -2.56 5.27 21.09
C HIS A 185 -2.18 5.92 19.76
N LEU A 186 -3.15 6.20 18.87
CA LEU A 186 -2.90 6.95 17.64
C LEU A 186 -2.63 8.42 17.95
N SER A 187 -1.62 9.00 17.28
CA SER A 187 -1.37 10.44 17.39
C SER A 187 -2.50 11.24 16.72
N SER A 188 -2.82 12.39 17.28
CA SER A 188 -3.83 13.30 16.72
C SER A 188 -3.51 13.71 15.28
N GLU A 189 -2.22 13.85 14.97
CA GLU A 189 -1.76 14.15 13.61
C GLU A 189 -2.13 13.07 12.61
N ARG A 190 -1.89 11.79 12.93
CA ARG A 190 -2.25 10.65 12.06
C ARG A 190 -3.77 10.56 11.87
N ILE A 191 -4.54 10.76 12.93
CA ILE A 191 -6.00 10.77 12.86
C ILE A 191 -6.46 11.89 11.94
N TRP A 192 -5.92 13.10 12.12
CA TRP A 192 -6.26 14.25 11.29
C TRP A 192 -5.93 14.03 9.82
N GLN A 193 -4.71 13.59 9.52
CA GLN A 193 -4.27 13.32 8.15
C GLN A 193 -5.15 12.27 7.46
N GLU A 194 -5.61 11.26 8.19
CA GLU A 194 -6.48 10.24 7.63
C GLU A 194 -7.92 10.75 7.43
N SER A 195 -8.43 11.55 8.36
CA SER A 195 -9.81 12.06 8.34
C SER A 195 -10.03 13.20 7.36
N SER A 196 -8.96 13.93 6.98
CA SER A 196 -9.00 15.07 6.06
C SER A 196 -8.84 14.71 4.58
N ARG A 197 -8.60 13.45 4.26
CA ARG A 197 -8.49 12.91 2.87
C ARG A 197 -9.85 12.54 2.31
#